data_4cc39f239fed2f687a007c59e560d6fb
#
_entry.id   4cc39f239fed2f687a007c59e560d6fb
#
_cell.length_a   1.000
_cell.length_b   1.000
_cell.length_c   1.000
_cell.angle_alpha   90.00
_cell.angle_beta   90.00
_cell.angle_gamma   90.00
#
_symmetry.space_group_name_H-M   'P 1'
#
loop_
_entity.id
_entity.type
_entity.pdbx_description
1 polymer ?
#
loop_
_entity_poly.entity_id
_entity_poly.type
_entity_poly.pdbx_seq_one_letter_code
_entity_poly.pdbx_strand_id
1 'polypeptide(L)'
;MGRTALVALFAHSALTQVVTFMLRPTMAYRALELDVPPAWLGLLSAGFAVVPLALALPLGHWADRVGERWLLVSGAALLVAAGGAFLLLGDSAPGLLAATAVLGTGHLCAVIGQQSLVANSSTSGRFDSAFGYYTFAASLGQLVGPPLIPLLGGARAIPDTAAVFTGATALAGVLLVSSLFLPRTGVRAPAKGDEGPTGLGGLLRLPGLLRALITSCVVLAAVDISLVYLPALGTERGLDAGAVGLLLGLRAAASMTSRLFLGRMSGWWGRRRLLLGSVALAAAGMAAVVAPLPLWALAVAVVVAGLGLGVGQPVTMSWLAESAPPGLRGRAMSLRLTGNRAGQVVIPGAVGLLAGGLGAAGVLGLTAVCLAAVGVSARKLAVDSPEAEPEG
;
A
#
# COMPACT_ATOMS: atom_id res chain seq x y z
N MET A 1 -2.09 20.70 -16.63
CA MET A 1 -3.16 20.80 -15.60
C MET A 1 -3.01 22.11 -14.84
N GLY A 2 -4.11 22.84 -14.57
CA GLY A 2 -4.06 24.04 -13.73
C GLY A 2 -3.75 23.69 -12.27
N ARG A 3 -3.24 24.66 -11.48
CA ARG A 3 -2.85 24.46 -10.07
C ARG A 3 -3.99 23.93 -9.20
N THR A 4 -5.23 24.39 -9.43
CA THR A 4 -6.44 23.94 -8.74
C THR A 4 -6.77 22.47 -9.00
N ALA A 5 -6.63 22.01 -10.24
CA ALA A 5 -6.90 20.61 -10.59
C ALA A 5 -5.85 19.65 -9.99
N LEU A 6 -4.60 20.10 -9.86
CA LEU A 6 -3.54 19.34 -9.18
C LEU A 6 -3.79 19.21 -7.69
N VAL A 7 -4.19 20.30 -7.03
CA VAL A 7 -4.57 20.30 -5.61
C VAL A 7 -5.77 19.38 -5.38
N ALA A 8 -6.80 19.44 -6.23
CA ALA A 8 -7.96 18.57 -6.15
C ALA A 8 -7.59 17.08 -6.28
N LEU A 9 -6.68 16.73 -7.20
CA LEU A 9 -6.20 15.37 -7.36
C LEU A 9 -5.43 14.88 -6.13
N PHE A 10 -4.57 15.72 -5.55
CA PHE A 10 -3.81 15.34 -4.36
C PHE A 10 -4.72 15.21 -3.13
N ALA A 11 -5.69 16.11 -2.97
CA ALA A 11 -6.73 16.01 -1.94
C ALA A 11 -7.55 14.71 -2.11
N HIS A 12 -7.95 14.39 -3.34
CA HIS A 12 -8.62 13.14 -3.68
C HIS A 12 -7.77 11.90 -3.32
N SER A 13 -6.46 11.95 -3.63
CA SER A 13 -5.53 10.87 -3.27
C SER A 13 -5.40 10.70 -1.75
N ALA A 14 -5.21 11.81 -1.02
CA ALA A 14 -5.13 11.78 0.43
C ALA A 14 -6.43 11.21 1.04
N LEU A 15 -7.59 11.68 0.60
CA LEU A 15 -8.88 11.23 1.10
C LEU A 15 -9.16 9.76 0.79
N THR A 16 -8.77 9.26 -0.40
CA THR A 16 -8.82 7.83 -0.75
C THR A 16 -8.05 6.99 0.26
N GLN A 17 -6.85 7.45 0.63
CA GLN A 17 -6.02 6.74 1.60
C GLN A 17 -6.57 6.86 3.03
N VAL A 18 -7.12 8.01 3.44
CA VAL A 18 -7.80 8.17 4.73
C VAL A 18 -8.89 7.10 4.87
N VAL A 19 -9.82 7.03 3.91
CA VAL A 19 -10.93 6.05 3.93
C VAL A 19 -10.40 4.62 4.00
N THR A 20 -9.43 4.27 3.16
CA THR A 20 -8.85 2.92 3.11
C THR A 20 -8.15 2.55 4.41
N PHE A 21 -7.39 3.50 5.00
CA PHE A 21 -6.62 3.28 6.23
C PHE A 21 -7.45 3.45 7.50
N MET A 22 -8.68 3.90 7.40
CA MET A 22 -9.71 3.74 8.44
C MET A 22 -10.37 2.37 8.35
N LEU A 23 -10.88 1.99 7.17
CA LEU A 23 -11.71 0.78 7.00
C LEU A 23 -10.91 -0.51 7.24
N ARG A 24 -9.63 -0.60 6.82
CA ARG A 24 -8.84 -1.83 6.97
C ARG A 24 -8.53 -2.21 8.43
N PRO A 25 -8.03 -1.32 9.30
CA PRO A 25 -7.88 -1.65 10.72
C PRO A 25 -9.22 -1.90 11.42
N THR A 26 -10.27 -1.14 11.06
CA THR A 26 -11.60 -1.30 11.65
C THR A 26 -12.21 -2.65 11.30
N MET A 27 -11.98 -3.18 10.09
CA MET A 27 -12.35 -4.54 9.72
C MET A 27 -11.70 -5.57 10.66
N ALA A 28 -10.42 -5.37 11.03
CA ALA A 28 -9.75 -6.27 11.96
C ALA A 28 -10.38 -6.20 13.37
N TYR A 29 -10.69 -5.01 13.87
CA TYR A 29 -11.44 -4.87 15.13
C TYR A 29 -12.82 -5.54 15.07
N ARG A 30 -13.55 -5.36 13.97
CA ARG A 30 -14.86 -6.02 13.80
C ARG A 30 -14.73 -7.55 13.75
N ALA A 31 -13.71 -8.08 13.10
CA ALA A 31 -13.44 -9.51 13.09
C ALA A 31 -13.12 -10.03 14.50
N LEU A 32 -12.36 -9.28 15.31
CA LEU A 32 -12.10 -9.62 16.71
C LEU A 32 -13.36 -9.56 17.58
N GLU A 33 -14.23 -8.58 17.36
CA GLU A 33 -15.53 -8.46 18.02
C GLU A 33 -16.44 -9.67 17.74
N LEU A 34 -16.27 -10.30 16.57
CA LEU A 34 -16.96 -11.53 16.17
C LEU A 34 -16.23 -12.81 16.55
N ASP A 35 -15.22 -12.73 17.42
CA ASP A 35 -14.38 -13.87 17.84
C ASP A 35 -13.71 -14.62 16.67
N VAL A 36 -13.45 -13.93 15.55
CA VAL A 36 -12.74 -14.52 14.41
C VAL A 36 -11.28 -14.76 14.79
N PRO A 37 -10.77 -16.01 14.70
CA PRO A 37 -9.39 -16.31 15.08
C PRO A 37 -8.37 -15.49 14.29
N PRO A 38 -7.23 -15.09 14.89
CA PRO A 38 -6.18 -14.32 14.23
C PRO A 38 -5.66 -14.92 12.91
N ALA A 39 -5.70 -16.25 12.79
CA ALA A 39 -5.35 -16.95 11.54
C ALA A 39 -6.19 -16.47 10.32
N TRP A 40 -7.46 -16.16 10.53
CA TRP A 40 -8.37 -15.73 9.48
C TRP A 40 -8.22 -14.26 9.09
N LEU A 41 -7.62 -13.42 9.97
CA LEU A 41 -7.35 -12.02 9.66
C LEU A 41 -6.45 -11.86 8.42
N GLY A 42 -5.54 -12.82 8.22
CA GLY A 42 -4.71 -12.86 7.00
C GLY A 42 -5.53 -13.06 5.73
N LEU A 43 -6.55 -13.94 5.77
CA LEU A 43 -7.46 -14.16 4.64
C LEU A 43 -8.36 -12.94 4.41
N LEU A 44 -8.87 -12.32 5.47
CA LEU A 44 -9.63 -11.07 5.37
C LEU A 44 -8.77 -9.95 4.75
N SER A 45 -7.51 -9.85 5.17
CA SER A 45 -6.56 -8.90 4.57
C SER A 45 -6.27 -9.21 3.10
N ALA A 46 -6.09 -10.49 2.74
CA ALA A 46 -5.89 -10.94 1.37
C ALA A 46 -7.08 -10.60 0.47
N GLY A 47 -8.30 -10.60 1.01
CA GLY A 47 -9.53 -10.20 0.31
C GLY A 47 -9.44 -8.82 -0.35
N PHE A 48 -8.68 -7.91 0.26
CA PHE A 48 -8.41 -6.57 -0.30
C PHE A 48 -7.69 -6.61 -1.67
N ALA A 49 -6.97 -7.67 -1.97
CA ALA A 49 -6.15 -7.77 -3.18
C ALA A 49 -6.60 -8.86 -4.17
N VAL A 50 -7.46 -9.79 -3.75
CA VAL A 50 -7.90 -10.94 -4.58
C VAL A 50 -8.61 -10.47 -5.84
N VAL A 51 -9.69 -9.68 -5.70
CA VAL A 51 -10.43 -9.16 -6.85
C VAL A 51 -9.59 -8.15 -7.66
N PRO A 52 -8.87 -7.20 -7.02
CA PRO A 52 -7.91 -6.34 -7.70
C PRO A 52 -6.86 -7.07 -8.51
N LEU A 53 -6.36 -8.21 -8.06
CA LEU A 53 -5.37 -9.00 -8.81
C LEU A 53 -5.90 -9.42 -10.18
N ALA A 54 -7.14 -9.90 -10.24
CA ALA A 54 -7.80 -10.29 -11.49
C ALA A 54 -8.18 -9.08 -12.36
N LEU A 55 -8.57 -7.96 -11.73
CA LEU A 55 -9.08 -6.79 -12.43
C LEU A 55 -8.00 -5.76 -12.82
N ALA A 56 -6.76 -5.88 -12.33
CA ALA A 56 -5.72 -4.87 -12.54
C ALA A 56 -5.44 -4.60 -14.03
N LEU A 57 -5.30 -5.67 -14.85
CA LEU A 57 -5.10 -5.54 -16.29
C LEU A 57 -6.34 -5.03 -17.04
N PRO A 58 -7.55 -5.62 -16.85
CA PRO A 58 -8.78 -5.10 -17.47
C PRO A 58 -9.06 -3.64 -17.15
N LEU A 59 -8.88 -3.21 -15.90
CA LEU A 59 -9.11 -1.83 -15.47
C LEU A 59 -8.11 -0.85 -16.08
N GLY A 60 -6.84 -1.25 -16.28
CA GLY A 60 -5.86 -0.46 -17.01
C GLY A 60 -6.32 -0.19 -18.46
N HIS A 61 -6.75 -1.22 -19.17
CA HIS A 61 -7.29 -1.07 -20.52
C HIS A 61 -8.58 -0.25 -20.55
N TRP A 62 -9.41 -0.37 -19.53
CA TRP A 62 -10.63 0.42 -19.41
C TRP A 62 -10.33 1.90 -19.16
N ALA A 63 -9.30 2.20 -18.34
CA ALA A 63 -8.82 3.56 -18.12
C ALA A 63 -8.46 4.27 -19.44
N ASP A 64 -7.76 3.57 -20.32
CA ASP A 64 -7.33 4.10 -21.62
C ASP A 64 -8.51 4.39 -22.57
N ARG A 65 -9.63 3.66 -22.42
CA ARG A 65 -10.80 3.79 -23.30
C ARG A 65 -11.84 4.79 -22.80
N VAL A 66 -12.06 4.85 -21.49
CA VAL A 66 -13.19 5.59 -20.88
C VAL A 66 -12.72 6.88 -20.22
N GLY A 67 -11.41 6.99 -19.96
CA GLY A 67 -10.79 8.11 -19.31
C GLY A 67 -10.74 8.00 -17.79
N GLU A 68 -9.77 8.67 -17.18
CA GLU A 68 -9.39 8.57 -15.76
C GLU A 68 -10.51 8.97 -14.82
N ARG A 69 -11.31 9.99 -15.19
CA ARG A 69 -12.39 10.50 -14.35
C ARG A 69 -13.42 9.43 -14.01
N TRP A 70 -13.79 8.57 -14.97
CA TRP A 70 -14.75 7.50 -14.72
C TRP A 70 -14.19 6.44 -13.78
N LEU A 71 -12.89 6.16 -13.84
CA LEU A 71 -12.23 5.29 -12.86
C LEU A 71 -12.24 5.90 -11.46
N LEU A 72 -11.98 7.22 -11.34
CA LEU A 72 -12.00 7.93 -10.06
C LEU A 72 -13.40 7.92 -9.45
N VAL A 73 -14.44 8.18 -10.26
CA VAL A 73 -15.84 8.15 -9.81
C VAL A 73 -16.25 6.72 -9.42
N SER A 74 -15.94 5.72 -10.26
CA SER A 74 -16.23 4.31 -9.95
C SER A 74 -15.49 3.83 -8.71
N GLY A 75 -14.22 4.22 -8.55
CA GLY A 75 -13.44 3.91 -7.37
C GLY A 75 -14.06 4.49 -6.10
N ALA A 76 -14.43 5.78 -6.13
CA ALA A 76 -15.08 6.43 -5.00
C ALA A 76 -16.46 5.84 -4.69
N ALA A 77 -17.27 5.51 -5.71
CA ALA A 77 -18.56 4.84 -5.53
C ALA A 77 -18.40 3.46 -4.89
N LEU A 78 -17.39 2.69 -5.32
CA LEU A 78 -17.06 1.40 -4.70
C LEU A 78 -16.55 1.56 -3.25
N LEU A 79 -15.86 2.64 -2.91
CA LEU A 79 -15.46 2.92 -1.53
C LEU A 79 -16.68 3.24 -0.65
N VAL A 80 -17.68 3.97 -1.15
CA VAL A 80 -18.97 4.17 -0.47
C VAL A 80 -19.68 2.83 -0.30
N ALA A 81 -19.76 2.04 -1.37
CA ALA A 81 -20.37 0.69 -1.33
C ALA A 81 -19.66 -0.24 -0.34
N ALA A 82 -18.33 -0.17 -0.24
CA ALA A 82 -17.56 -0.93 0.74
C ALA A 82 -17.91 -0.54 2.18
N GLY A 83 -17.99 0.76 2.47
CA GLY A 83 -18.43 1.25 3.78
C GLY A 83 -19.84 0.77 4.14
N GLY A 84 -20.79 0.87 3.20
CA GLY A 84 -22.13 0.32 3.34
C GLY A 84 -22.13 -1.21 3.52
N ALA A 85 -21.29 -1.94 2.79
CA ALA A 85 -21.15 -3.39 2.94
C ALA A 85 -20.59 -3.78 4.32
N PHE A 86 -19.64 -3.03 4.88
CA PHE A 86 -19.19 -3.25 6.26
C PHE A 86 -20.29 -3.05 7.29
N LEU A 87 -21.16 -2.06 7.08
CA LEU A 87 -22.32 -1.80 7.97
C LEU A 87 -23.41 -2.86 7.84
N LEU A 88 -23.69 -3.35 6.63
CA LEU A 88 -24.82 -4.25 6.37
C LEU A 88 -24.46 -5.73 6.47
N LEU A 89 -23.21 -6.10 6.14
CA LEU A 89 -22.74 -7.49 6.05
C LEU A 89 -21.65 -7.81 7.08
N GLY A 90 -21.19 -6.80 7.82
CA GLY A 90 -20.07 -6.89 8.73
C GLY A 90 -20.31 -7.75 9.98
N ASP A 91 -21.47 -8.36 10.14
CA ASP A 91 -21.81 -9.27 11.24
C ASP A 91 -21.37 -10.72 11.02
N SER A 92 -20.63 -10.96 9.93
CA SER A 92 -20.11 -12.28 9.61
C SER A 92 -18.75 -12.21 8.91
N ALA A 93 -17.88 -13.22 9.11
CA ALA A 93 -16.59 -13.30 8.46
C ALA A 93 -16.68 -13.31 6.90
N PRO A 94 -17.63 -14.04 6.25
CA PRO A 94 -17.84 -13.94 4.82
C PRO A 94 -18.27 -12.53 4.36
N GLY A 95 -19.11 -11.85 5.15
CA GLY A 95 -19.53 -10.48 4.88
C GLY A 95 -18.36 -9.49 4.97
N LEU A 96 -17.51 -9.62 5.98
CA LEU A 96 -16.26 -8.85 6.10
C LEU A 96 -15.33 -9.08 4.92
N LEU A 97 -15.20 -10.32 4.45
CA LEU A 97 -14.38 -10.66 3.28
C LEU A 97 -14.94 -10.01 2.02
N ALA A 98 -16.25 -10.08 1.80
CA ALA A 98 -16.93 -9.45 0.66
C ALA A 98 -16.75 -7.92 0.68
N ALA A 99 -17.00 -7.27 1.83
CA ALA A 99 -16.80 -5.83 2.00
C ALA A 99 -15.34 -5.42 1.74
N THR A 100 -14.38 -6.21 2.21
CA THR A 100 -12.95 -5.98 1.98
C THR A 100 -12.56 -6.14 0.51
N ALA A 101 -13.14 -7.07 -0.22
CA ALA A 101 -12.95 -7.24 -1.65
C ALA A 101 -13.49 -6.04 -2.45
N VAL A 102 -14.66 -5.52 -2.08
CA VAL A 102 -15.24 -4.29 -2.66
C VAL A 102 -14.32 -3.09 -2.36
N LEU A 103 -13.85 -2.95 -1.11
CA LEU A 103 -12.91 -1.92 -0.70
C LEU A 103 -11.64 -1.95 -1.55
N GLY A 104 -11.04 -3.12 -1.73
CA GLY A 104 -9.82 -3.31 -2.53
C GLY A 104 -10.03 -2.93 -3.99
N THR A 105 -11.18 -3.29 -4.56
CA THR A 105 -11.55 -2.95 -5.95
C THR A 105 -11.73 -1.44 -6.11
N GLY A 106 -12.44 -0.78 -5.19
CA GLY A 106 -12.61 0.67 -5.19
C GLY A 106 -11.28 1.41 -5.06
N HIS A 107 -10.42 0.95 -4.15
CA HIS A 107 -9.06 1.49 -4.00
C HIS A 107 -8.22 1.31 -5.28
N LEU A 108 -8.27 0.14 -5.94
CA LEU A 108 -7.57 -0.10 -7.19
C LEU A 108 -8.02 0.87 -8.30
N CYS A 109 -9.33 1.01 -8.51
CA CYS A 109 -9.90 1.95 -9.50
C CYS A 109 -9.42 3.38 -9.23
N ALA A 110 -9.51 3.84 -7.97
CA ALA A 110 -9.07 5.18 -7.58
C ALA A 110 -7.58 5.38 -7.86
N VAL A 111 -6.71 4.44 -7.45
CA VAL A 111 -5.26 4.53 -7.63
C VAL A 111 -4.87 4.51 -9.11
N ILE A 112 -5.45 3.63 -9.94
CA ILE A 112 -5.20 3.62 -11.39
C ILE A 112 -5.62 4.95 -11.99
N GLY A 113 -6.82 5.44 -11.70
CA GLY A 113 -7.32 6.72 -12.20
C GLY A 113 -6.42 7.90 -11.79
N GLN A 114 -5.98 7.95 -10.52
CA GLN A 114 -5.08 8.98 -10.00
C GLN A 114 -3.72 8.95 -10.71
N GLN A 115 -3.10 7.78 -10.82
CA GLN A 115 -1.78 7.62 -11.46
C GLN A 115 -1.84 7.93 -12.94
N SER A 116 -2.89 7.51 -13.65
CA SER A 116 -3.11 7.83 -15.06
C SER A 116 -3.31 9.33 -15.25
N LEU A 117 -4.10 9.98 -14.38
CA LEU A 117 -4.31 11.42 -14.43
C LEU A 117 -3.01 12.21 -14.16
N VAL A 118 -2.17 11.78 -13.20
CA VAL A 118 -0.83 12.35 -12.97
C VAL A 118 0.05 12.19 -14.21
N ALA A 119 0.12 10.99 -14.78
CA ALA A 119 0.93 10.69 -15.95
C ALA A 119 0.50 11.54 -17.17
N ASN A 120 -0.80 11.56 -17.47
CA ASN A 120 -1.33 12.26 -18.62
C ASN A 120 -1.32 13.80 -18.49
N SER A 121 -1.23 14.30 -17.26
CA SER A 121 -1.19 15.75 -16.97
C SER A 121 0.22 16.30 -16.80
N SER A 122 1.23 15.44 -16.72
CA SER A 122 2.63 15.84 -16.51
C SER A 122 3.36 16.03 -17.83
N THR A 123 4.18 17.09 -17.91
CA THR A 123 5.08 17.33 -19.05
C THR A 123 6.38 16.54 -18.89
N SER A 124 7.03 16.21 -20.01
CA SER A 124 8.35 15.56 -20.02
C SER A 124 9.33 16.26 -19.08
N GLY A 125 10.05 15.51 -18.25
CA GLY A 125 11.00 16.03 -17.26
C GLY A 125 10.41 16.42 -15.91
N ARG A 126 9.06 16.34 -15.69
CA ARG A 126 8.40 16.65 -14.41
C ARG A 126 7.69 15.47 -13.77
N PHE A 127 7.84 14.27 -14.34
CA PHE A 127 7.20 13.06 -13.79
C PHE A 127 7.59 12.77 -12.36
N ASP A 128 8.89 12.84 -12.03
CA ASP A 128 9.38 12.52 -10.69
C ASP A 128 8.76 13.43 -9.63
N SER A 129 8.69 14.74 -9.92
CA SER A 129 8.07 15.71 -9.02
C SER A 129 6.57 15.47 -8.87
N ALA A 130 5.86 15.21 -9.97
CA ALA A 130 4.41 15.00 -9.95
C ALA A 130 4.03 13.71 -9.18
N PHE A 131 4.74 12.61 -9.43
CA PHE A 131 4.57 11.37 -8.67
C PHE A 131 5.05 11.50 -7.22
N GLY A 132 6.09 12.32 -6.97
CA GLY A 132 6.54 12.65 -5.62
C GLY A 132 5.43 13.32 -4.80
N TYR A 133 4.79 14.35 -5.33
CA TYR A 133 3.66 15.02 -4.68
C TYR A 133 2.44 14.11 -4.53
N TYR A 134 2.16 13.28 -5.53
CA TYR A 134 1.09 12.28 -5.45
C TYR A 134 1.33 11.28 -4.32
N THR A 135 2.53 10.71 -4.23
CA THR A 135 2.86 9.74 -3.18
C THR A 135 2.94 10.37 -1.81
N PHE A 136 3.35 11.64 -1.72
CA PHE A 136 3.29 12.42 -0.48
C PHE A 136 1.84 12.61 -0.01
N ALA A 137 0.93 13.03 -0.90
CA ALA A 137 -0.48 13.17 -0.58
C ALA A 137 -1.12 11.85 -0.13
N ALA A 138 -0.77 10.74 -0.81
CA ALA A 138 -1.20 9.41 -0.40
C ALA A 138 -0.68 9.05 1.00
N SER A 139 0.59 9.35 1.29
CA SER A 139 1.20 9.08 2.60
C SER A 139 0.55 9.93 3.71
N LEU A 140 0.15 11.16 3.41
CA LEU A 140 -0.59 12.01 4.35
C LEU A 140 -1.93 11.38 4.73
N GLY A 141 -2.67 10.82 3.76
CA GLY A 141 -3.91 10.10 4.05
C GLY A 141 -3.69 8.85 4.91
N GLN A 142 -2.60 8.11 4.65
CA GLN A 142 -2.22 6.96 5.47
C GLN A 142 -1.85 7.35 6.91
N LEU A 143 -1.29 8.53 7.11
CA LEU A 143 -0.97 9.08 8.43
C LEU A 143 -2.23 9.50 9.18
N VAL A 144 -3.17 10.16 8.51
CA VAL A 144 -4.38 10.73 9.11
C VAL A 144 -5.45 9.67 9.40
N GLY A 145 -5.56 8.63 8.55
CA GLY A 145 -6.63 7.64 8.65
C GLY A 145 -6.71 6.92 10.01
N PRO A 146 -5.66 6.23 10.47
CA PRO A 146 -5.72 5.45 11.70
C PRO A 146 -6.05 6.25 12.97
N PRO A 147 -5.54 7.47 13.20
CA PRO A 147 -5.93 8.30 14.33
C PRO A 147 -7.41 8.71 14.36
N LEU A 148 -8.10 8.70 13.21
CA LEU A 148 -9.54 8.98 13.17
C LEU A 148 -10.38 7.82 13.76
N ILE A 149 -9.85 6.61 13.86
CA ILE A 149 -10.56 5.45 14.42
C ILE A 149 -10.97 5.71 15.88
N PRO A 150 -10.04 6.03 16.80
CA PRO A 150 -10.43 6.31 18.17
C PRO A 150 -11.21 7.62 18.34
N LEU A 151 -11.07 8.59 17.43
CA LEU A 151 -11.86 9.83 17.46
C LEU A 151 -13.33 9.58 17.18
N LEU A 152 -13.66 8.61 16.32
CA LEU A 152 -15.02 8.26 15.94
C LEU A 152 -15.60 7.13 16.79
N GLY A 153 -14.80 6.08 17.06
CA GLY A 153 -15.23 4.87 17.75
C GLY A 153 -14.90 4.82 19.24
N GLY A 154 -14.22 5.84 19.77
CA GLY A 154 -13.76 5.87 21.15
C GLY A 154 -12.44 5.12 21.38
N ALA A 155 -11.71 5.54 22.40
CA ALA A 155 -10.42 4.97 22.80
C ALA A 155 -10.60 3.76 23.73
N ARG A 156 -11.19 2.68 23.20
CA ARG A 156 -11.36 1.38 23.87
C ARG A 156 -10.49 0.33 23.20
N ALA A 157 -10.32 -0.85 23.82
CA ALA A 157 -9.57 -1.96 23.21
C ALA A 157 -10.17 -2.34 21.83
N ILE A 158 -11.49 -2.44 21.77
CA ILE A 158 -12.23 -2.53 20.52
C ILE A 158 -13.11 -1.25 20.42
N PRO A 159 -12.85 -0.35 19.45
CA PRO A 159 -13.64 0.86 19.25
C PRO A 159 -15.04 0.50 18.74
N ASP A 160 -16.00 1.42 18.79
CA ASP A 160 -17.28 1.28 18.11
C ASP A 160 -17.04 1.21 16.59
N THR A 161 -16.99 -0.02 16.07
CA THR A 161 -16.69 -0.28 14.67
C THR A 161 -17.79 0.27 13.75
N ALA A 162 -19.05 0.30 14.18
CA ALA A 162 -20.18 0.84 13.40
C ALA A 162 -20.04 2.36 13.23
N ALA A 163 -19.67 3.08 14.29
CA ALA A 163 -19.43 4.52 14.23
C ALA A 163 -18.26 4.85 13.27
N VAL A 164 -17.17 4.07 13.31
CA VAL A 164 -16.03 4.26 12.40
C VAL A 164 -16.40 3.94 10.95
N PHE A 165 -17.13 2.85 10.68
CA PHE A 165 -17.63 2.51 9.34
C PHE A 165 -18.55 3.61 8.80
N THR A 166 -19.43 4.16 9.62
CA THR A 166 -20.32 5.27 9.24
C THR A 166 -19.51 6.51 8.88
N GLY A 167 -18.55 6.92 9.71
CA GLY A 167 -17.67 8.05 9.45
C GLY A 167 -16.83 7.87 8.19
N ALA A 168 -16.24 6.70 7.99
CA ALA A 168 -15.48 6.37 6.78
C ALA A 168 -16.36 6.38 5.52
N THR A 169 -17.61 5.91 5.62
CA THR A 169 -18.60 5.95 4.52
C THR A 169 -18.97 7.39 4.16
N ALA A 170 -19.15 8.25 5.15
CA ALA A 170 -19.41 9.67 4.93
C ALA A 170 -18.22 10.35 4.22
N LEU A 171 -16.99 10.07 4.65
CA LEU A 171 -15.78 10.56 3.97
C LEU A 171 -15.65 10.01 2.55
N ALA A 172 -16.03 8.75 2.30
CA ALA A 172 -16.10 8.19 0.95
C ALA A 172 -17.16 8.89 0.09
N GLY A 173 -18.27 9.33 0.70
CA GLY A 173 -19.27 10.17 0.05
C GLY A 173 -18.70 11.53 -0.39
N VAL A 174 -17.93 12.18 0.48
CA VAL A 174 -17.20 13.42 0.13
C VAL A 174 -16.21 13.17 -1.00
N LEU A 175 -15.49 12.04 -0.96
CA LEU A 175 -14.58 11.62 -2.02
C LEU A 175 -15.34 11.44 -3.36
N LEU A 176 -16.49 10.80 -3.35
CA LEU A 176 -17.31 10.59 -4.54
C LEU A 176 -17.76 11.93 -5.15
N VAL A 177 -18.25 12.85 -4.31
CA VAL A 177 -18.62 14.19 -4.75
C VAL A 177 -17.42 14.93 -5.33
N SER A 178 -16.26 14.87 -4.66
CA SER A 178 -15.03 15.52 -5.16
C SER A 178 -14.54 14.94 -6.49
N SER A 179 -14.76 13.63 -6.73
CA SER A 179 -14.41 12.96 -7.99
C SER A 179 -15.16 13.52 -9.19
N LEU A 180 -16.38 14.03 -8.97
CA LEU A 180 -17.23 14.63 -10.02
C LEU A 180 -16.68 15.98 -10.53
N PHE A 181 -15.83 16.64 -9.76
CA PHE A 181 -15.22 17.94 -10.12
C PHE A 181 -13.80 17.80 -10.67
N LEU A 182 -13.24 16.57 -10.70
CA LEU A 182 -11.93 16.35 -11.30
C LEU A 182 -11.97 16.55 -12.82
N PRO A 183 -10.88 17.08 -13.43
CA PRO A 183 -10.84 17.35 -14.86
C PRO A 183 -10.95 16.06 -15.67
N ARG A 184 -11.54 16.17 -16.86
CA ARG A 184 -11.48 15.13 -17.89
C ARG A 184 -10.21 15.38 -18.71
N THR A 185 -9.28 14.44 -18.71
CA THR A 185 -8.25 14.40 -19.74
C THR A 185 -8.83 13.69 -20.95
N GLY A 186 -8.53 14.20 -22.14
CA GLY A 186 -9.00 13.56 -23.37
C GLY A 186 -8.48 12.11 -23.46
N VAL A 187 -9.32 11.20 -23.95
CA VAL A 187 -8.93 9.82 -24.23
C VAL A 187 -7.73 9.86 -25.18
N ARG A 188 -6.58 9.45 -24.72
CA ARG A 188 -5.38 9.35 -25.56
C ARG A 188 -5.46 8.03 -26.33
N ALA A 189 -5.50 8.10 -27.64
CA ALA A 189 -5.42 6.90 -28.47
C ALA A 189 -4.18 6.08 -28.06
N PRO A 190 -4.30 4.75 -27.91
CA PRO A 190 -3.14 3.90 -27.64
C PRO A 190 -2.07 4.19 -28.69
N ALA A 191 -0.84 4.41 -28.26
CA ALA A 191 0.28 4.53 -29.17
C ALA A 191 0.37 3.19 -29.95
N LYS A 192 0.04 3.23 -31.25
CA LYS A 192 0.31 2.11 -32.15
C LYS A 192 1.82 1.94 -32.19
N GLY A 193 2.34 0.86 -31.63
CA GLY A 193 3.73 0.53 -31.88
C GLY A 193 4.58 -0.03 -30.73
N ASP A 194 4.02 -0.36 -29.55
CA ASP A 194 4.84 -0.96 -28.49
C ASP A 194 4.80 -2.48 -28.43
N GLU A 195 4.62 -3.15 -29.56
CA GLU A 195 4.91 -4.57 -29.68
C GLU A 195 6.39 -4.77 -30.07
N GLY A 196 7.29 -4.43 -29.12
CA GLY A 196 8.68 -4.84 -29.25
C GLY A 196 8.79 -6.38 -29.13
N PRO A 197 9.77 -7.01 -29.81
CA PRO A 197 9.89 -8.46 -29.93
C PRO A 197 10.23 -9.21 -28.62
N THR A 198 10.41 -8.52 -27.51
CA THR A 198 10.64 -9.10 -26.20
C THR A 198 9.36 -9.16 -25.38
N GLY A 199 8.66 -10.31 -25.42
CA GLY A 199 7.50 -10.56 -24.57
C GLY A 199 7.84 -10.59 -23.08
N LEU A 200 6.82 -10.76 -22.22
CA LEU A 200 6.95 -10.91 -20.75
C LEU A 200 8.09 -11.85 -20.34
N GLY A 201 8.36 -12.91 -21.11
CA GLY A 201 9.47 -13.83 -20.87
C GLY A 201 10.87 -13.19 -20.94
N GLY A 202 11.06 -12.19 -21.79
CA GLY A 202 12.32 -11.44 -21.88
C GLY A 202 12.54 -10.54 -20.68
N LEU A 203 11.47 -9.90 -20.17
CA LEU A 203 11.53 -9.10 -18.95
C LEU A 203 11.85 -9.95 -17.72
N LEU A 204 11.25 -11.13 -17.58
CA LEU A 204 11.52 -12.04 -16.45
C LEU A 204 12.96 -12.56 -16.40
N ARG A 205 13.68 -12.51 -17.53
CA ARG A 205 15.10 -12.88 -17.62
C ARG A 205 16.05 -11.75 -17.23
N LEU A 206 15.56 -10.53 -17.00
CA LEU A 206 16.41 -9.43 -16.52
C LEU A 206 17.07 -9.80 -15.19
N PRO A 207 18.41 -9.70 -15.08
CA PRO A 207 19.14 -10.03 -13.86
C PRO A 207 18.59 -9.21 -12.68
N GLY A 208 18.19 -9.89 -11.61
CA GLY A 208 17.68 -9.24 -10.40
C GLY A 208 16.19 -8.86 -10.41
N LEU A 209 15.48 -8.89 -11.54
CA LEU A 209 14.07 -8.51 -11.61
C LEU A 209 13.21 -9.30 -10.61
N LEU A 210 13.30 -10.62 -10.61
CA LEU A 210 12.51 -11.46 -9.72
C LEU A 210 12.78 -11.13 -8.24
N ARG A 211 14.05 -10.88 -7.86
CA ARG A 211 14.39 -10.48 -6.49
C ARG A 211 13.82 -9.11 -6.14
N ALA A 212 13.85 -8.15 -7.06
CA ALA A 212 13.25 -6.83 -6.85
C ALA A 212 11.72 -6.93 -6.68
N LEU A 213 11.06 -7.76 -7.50
CA LEU A 213 9.62 -8.03 -7.39
C LEU A 213 9.29 -8.68 -6.04
N ILE A 214 10.00 -9.72 -5.63
CA ILE A 214 9.81 -10.39 -4.34
C ILE A 214 10.02 -9.39 -3.19
N THR A 215 11.09 -8.58 -3.25
CA THR A 215 11.34 -7.55 -2.23
C THR A 215 10.19 -6.55 -2.16
N SER A 216 9.72 -6.07 -3.30
CA SER A 216 8.58 -5.16 -3.39
C SER A 216 7.30 -5.77 -2.79
N CYS A 217 7.02 -7.04 -3.13
CA CYS A 217 5.85 -7.78 -2.63
C CYS A 217 5.88 -7.95 -1.12
N VAL A 218 7.03 -8.41 -0.56
CA VAL A 218 7.16 -8.68 0.87
C VAL A 218 7.08 -7.38 1.68
N VAL A 219 7.74 -6.31 1.23
CA VAL A 219 7.66 -5.00 1.90
C VAL A 219 6.22 -4.47 1.90
N LEU A 220 5.50 -4.60 0.77
CA LEU A 220 4.11 -4.16 0.70
C LEU A 220 3.19 -5.01 1.58
N ALA A 221 3.37 -6.33 1.56
CA ALA A 221 2.62 -7.25 2.42
C ALA A 221 2.86 -6.98 3.90
N ALA A 222 4.09 -6.63 4.31
CA ALA A 222 4.40 -6.26 5.69
C ALA A 222 3.68 -4.98 6.12
N VAL A 223 3.49 -4.01 5.23
CA VAL A 223 2.63 -2.84 5.49
C VAL A 223 1.19 -3.27 5.72
N ASP A 224 0.65 -4.13 4.87
CA ASP A 224 -0.73 -4.62 4.96
C ASP A 224 -0.97 -5.46 6.21
N ILE A 225 -0.04 -6.37 6.51
CA ILE A 225 -0.09 -7.20 7.73
C ILE A 225 -0.07 -6.30 8.97
N SER A 226 0.77 -5.27 8.99
CA SER A 226 0.82 -4.36 10.14
C SER A 226 -0.49 -3.60 10.36
N LEU A 227 -1.24 -3.25 9.31
CA LEU A 227 -2.54 -2.58 9.42
C LEU A 227 -3.61 -3.44 10.09
N VAL A 228 -3.55 -4.74 9.88
CA VAL A 228 -4.55 -5.71 10.36
C VAL A 228 -4.15 -6.33 11.70
N TYR A 229 -2.86 -6.66 11.86
CA TYR A 229 -2.39 -7.39 13.04
C TYR A 229 -1.87 -6.50 14.17
N LEU A 230 -1.58 -5.21 13.96
CA LEU A 230 -1.34 -4.28 15.08
C LEU A 230 -2.58 -4.03 15.92
N PRO A 231 -3.81 -3.84 15.36
CA PRO A 231 -5.04 -3.84 16.13
C PRO A 231 -5.24 -5.13 16.93
N ALA A 232 -5.05 -6.30 16.30
CA ALA A 232 -5.18 -7.59 16.97
C ALA A 232 -4.18 -7.72 18.13
N LEU A 233 -2.91 -7.38 17.91
CA LEU A 233 -1.89 -7.37 18.96
C LEU A 233 -2.23 -6.39 20.10
N GLY A 234 -2.78 -5.23 19.75
CA GLY A 234 -3.25 -4.24 20.70
C GLY A 234 -4.33 -4.84 21.62
N THR A 235 -5.33 -5.48 21.04
CA THR A 235 -6.40 -6.15 21.79
C THR A 235 -5.85 -7.29 22.67
N GLU A 236 -4.95 -8.15 22.15
CA GLU A 236 -4.30 -9.22 22.93
C GLU A 236 -3.49 -8.67 24.12
N ARG A 237 -2.98 -7.43 24.02
CA ARG A 237 -2.18 -6.76 25.08
C ARG A 237 -2.97 -5.78 25.94
N GLY A 238 -4.29 -5.65 25.74
CA GLY A 238 -5.12 -4.71 26.47
C GLY A 238 -4.85 -3.24 26.15
N LEU A 239 -4.24 -2.94 24.98
CA LEU A 239 -4.06 -1.57 24.51
C LEU A 239 -5.38 -1.03 23.95
N ASP A 240 -5.68 0.23 24.23
CA ASP A 240 -6.85 0.88 23.64
C ASP A 240 -6.64 1.25 22.17
N ALA A 241 -7.74 1.52 21.45
CA ALA A 241 -7.71 1.88 20.05
C ALA A 241 -6.96 3.22 19.79
N GLY A 242 -6.89 4.10 20.80
CA GLY A 242 -6.12 5.34 20.73
C GLY A 242 -4.62 5.06 20.63
N ALA A 243 -4.10 4.18 21.49
CA ALA A 243 -2.72 3.72 21.45
C ALA A 243 -2.38 3.03 20.14
N VAL A 244 -3.26 2.14 19.65
CA VAL A 244 -3.07 1.45 18.35
C VAL A 244 -3.14 2.44 17.19
N GLY A 245 -4.07 3.37 17.19
CA GLY A 245 -4.17 4.44 16.19
C GLY A 245 -2.91 5.30 16.14
N LEU A 246 -2.35 5.67 17.31
CA LEU A 246 -1.09 6.36 17.42
C LEU A 246 0.07 5.54 16.83
N LEU A 247 0.18 4.26 17.17
CA LEU A 247 1.23 3.37 16.64
C LEU A 247 1.16 3.27 15.12
N LEU A 248 -0.02 3.08 14.54
CA LEU A 248 -0.23 3.05 13.08
C LEU A 248 0.11 4.40 12.44
N GLY A 249 -0.27 5.52 13.07
CA GLY A 249 0.06 6.87 12.64
C GLY A 249 1.58 7.13 12.67
N LEU A 250 2.26 6.78 13.76
CA LEU A 250 3.72 6.89 13.89
C LEU A 250 4.46 6.07 12.84
N ARG A 251 4.01 4.84 12.57
CA ARG A 251 4.56 4.01 11.50
C ARG A 251 4.41 4.70 10.13
N ALA A 252 3.24 5.26 9.85
CA ALA A 252 2.98 5.95 8.60
C ALA A 252 3.81 7.24 8.46
N ALA A 253 3.92 8.04 9.53
CA ALA A 253 4.77 9.23 9.58
C ALA A 253 6.24 8.90 9.32
N ALA A 254 6.75 7.84 9.95
CA ALA A 254 8.11 7.37 9.74
C ALA A 254 8.35 6.94 8.28
N SER A 255 7.41 6.20 7.68
CA SER A 255 7.48 5.82 6.25
C SER A 255 7.44 7.05 5.33
N MET A 256 6.62 8.04 5.65
CA MET A 256 6.56 9.29 4.90
C MET A 256 7.88 10.07 4.99
N THR A 257 8.46 10.15 6.18
CA THR A 257 9.75 10.83 6.42
C THR A 257 10.87 10.18 5.63
N SER A 258 10.99 8.85 5.64
CA SER A 258 12.02 8.15 4.86
C SER A 258 11.88 8.39 3.34
N ARG A 259 10.66 8.53 2.84
CA ARG A 259 10.39 8.86 1.42
C ARG A 259 10.80 10.28 1.04
N LEU A 260 10.60 11.25 1.94
CA LEU A 260 11.02 12.64 1.71
C LEU A 260 12.53 12.78 1.53
N PHE A 261 13.31 12.01 2.29
CA PHE A 261 14.77 12.06 2.25
C PHE A 261 15.40 11.04 1.30
N LEU A 262 14.59 10.23 0.61
CA LEU A 262 15.04 9.12 -0.24
C LEU A 262 16.13 9.53 -1.24
N GLY A 263 15.93 10.63 -1.96
CA GLY A 263 16.88 11.11 -2.97
C GLY A 263 18.25 11.43 -2.38
N ARG A 264 18.29 12.12 -1.22
CA ARG A 264 19.54 12.43 -0.51
C ARG A 264 20.22 11.16 0.02
N MET A 265 19.44 10.26 0.64
CA MET A 265 19.94 9.01 1.20
C MET A 265 20.49 8.10 0.11
N SER A 266 19.82 8.04 -1.04
CA SER A 266 20.29 7.28 -2.20
C SER A 266 21.58 7.83 -2.78
N GLY A 267 21.76 9.16 -2.81
CA GLY A 267 23.00 9.80 -3.22
C GLY A 267 24.18 9.57 -2.26
N TRP A 268 23.91 9.52 -0.92
CA TRP A 268 24.99 9.33 0.06
C TRP A 268 25.41 7.86 0.24
N TRP A 269 24.47 6.93 0.23
CA TRP A 269 24.71 5.52 0.58
C TRP A 269 24.68 4.57 -0.61
N GLY A 270 24.19 5.04 -1.77
CA GLY A 270 23.88 4.20 -2.91
C GLY A 270 22.59 3.40 -2.69
N ARG A 271 21.90 3.10 -3.77
CA ARG A 271 20.57 2.43 -3.73
C ARG A 271 20.62 1.05 -3.09
N ARG A 272 21.67 0.27 -3.34
CA ARG A 272 21.82 -1.09 -2.80
C ARG A 272 21.94 -1.08 -1.28
N ARG A 273 22.84 -0.27 -0.71
CA ARG A 273 23.02 -0.18 0.74
C ARG A 273 21.75 0.37 1.40
N LEU A 274 21.10 1.34 0.77
CA LEU A 274 19.86 1.92 1.24
C LEU A 274 18.73 0.89 1.28
N LEU A 275 18.56 0.08 0.24
CA LEU A 275 17.56 -0.99 0.19
C LEU A 275 17.82 -2.05 1.26
N LEU A 276 19.07 -2.53 1.38
CA LEU A 276 19.43 -3.54 2.38
C LEU A 276 19.24 -3.04 3.80
N GLY A 277 19.70 -1.81 4.09
CA GLY A 277 19.54 -1.16 5.39
C GLY A 277 18.05 -0.95 5.74
N SER A 278 17.25 -0.52 4.76
CA SER A 278 15.82 -0.30 4.98
C SER A 278 15.06 -1.60 5.27
N VAL A 279 15.34 -2.69 4.55
CA VAL A 279 14.72 -4.00 4.79
C VAL A 279 15.17 -4.58 6.13
N ALA A 280 16.46 -4.44 6.48
CA ALA A 280 16.97 -4.86 7.79
C ALA A 280 16.32 -4.08 8.94
N LEU A 281 16.16 -2.75 8.77
CA LEU A 281 15.49 -1.89 9.73
C LEU A 281 14.01 -2.26 9.89
N ALA A 282 13.32 -2.54 8.78
CA ALA A 282 11.94 -3.01 8.80
C ALA A 282 11.81 -4.34 9.54
N ALA A 283 12.69 -5.31 9.26
CA ALA A 283 12.71 -6.61 9.92
C ALA A 283 12.97 -6.48 11.43
N ALA A 284 13.96 -5.67 11.82
CA ALA A 284 14.29 -5.43 13.22
C ALA A 284 13.13 -4.76 13.98
N GLY A 285 12.51 -3.71 13.38
CA GLY A 285 11.37 -3.05 13.98
C GLY A 285 10.16 -3.98 14.13
N MET A 286 9.84 -4.77 13.09
CA MET A 286 8.75 -5.77 13.16
C MET A 286 9.03 -6.87 14.19
N ALA A 287 10.28 -7.34 14.31
CA ALA A 287 10.66 -8.31 15.33
C ALA A 287 10.53 -7.73 16.75
N ALA A 288 10.93 -6.47 16.93
CA ALA A 288 10.80 -5.78 18.22
C ALA A 288 9.33 -5.61 18.65
N VAL A 289 8.40 -5.39 17.71
CA VAL A 289 6.96 -5.28 17.99
C VAL A 289 6.40 -6.56 18.63
N VAL A 290 7.00 -7.72 18.34
CA VAL A 290 6.58 -9.02 18.91
C VAL A 290 6.85 -9.11 20.42
N ALA A 291 7.90 -8.46 20.90
CA ALA A 291 8.26 -8.50 22.32
C ALA A 291 7.20 -7.78 23.19
N PRO A 292 6.98 -8.21 24.45
CA PRO A 292 6.04 -7.56 25.38
C PRO A 292 6.65 -6.24 25.92
N LEU A 293 6.70 -5.23 25.05
CA LEU A 293 7.30 -3.94 25.34
C LEU A 293 6.27 -2.97 25.92
N PRO A 294 6.70 -2.03 26.79
CA PRO A 294 5.86 -0.90 27.16
C PRO A 294 5.54 -0.01 25.95
N LEU A 295 4.44 0.74 26.01
CA LEU A 295 3.91 1.51 24.88
C LEU A 295 4.95 2.42 24.21
N TRP A 296 5.80 3.10 24.98
CA TRP A 296 6.84 3.96 24.42
C TRP A 296 7.89 3.20 23.59
N ALA A 297 8.29 1.98 24.04
CA ALA A 297 9.24 1.16 23.32
C ALA A 297 8.59 0.52 22.08
N LEU A 298 7.30 0.17 22.16
CA LEU A 298 6.50 -0.26 21.03
C LEU A 298 6.37 0.85 19.98
N ALA A 299 6.19 2.10 20.42
CA ALA A 299 6.19 3.27 19.54
C ALA A 299 7.54 3.43 18.81
N VAL A 300 8.66 3.27 19.50
CA VAL A 300 9.98 3.26 18.85
C VAL A 300 10.11 2.12 17.85
N ALA A 301 9.66 0.91 18.20
CA ALA A 301 9.72 -0.27 17.33
C ALA A 301 8.92 -0.06 16.01
N VAL A 302 7.70 0.51 16.09
CA VAL A 302 6.89 0.80 14.89
C VAL A 302 7.45 1.94 14.06
N VAL A 303 8.11 2.94 14.69
CA VAL A 303 8.83 4.00 13.95
C VAL A 303 10.00 3.40 13.18
N VAL A 304 10.80 2.56 13.82
CA VAL A 304 11.91 1.85 13.18
C VAL A 304 11.42 0.99 12.00
N ALA A 305 10.34 0.21 12.20
CA ALA A 305 9.70 -0.54 11.13
C ALA A 305 9.22 0.36 10.00
N GLY A 306 8.57 1.49 10.35
CA GLY A 306 8.04 2.46 9.38
C GLY A 306 9.13 3.09 8.51
N LEU A 307 10.24 3.54 9.10
CA LEU A 307 11.40 4.07 8.37
C LEU A 307 11.91 3.06 7.33
N GLY A 308 12.01 1.79 7.73
CA GLY A 308 12.44 0.72 6.83
C GLY A 308 11.43 0.43 5.71
N LEU A 309 10.15 0.30 6.05
CA LEU A 309 9.07 -0.02 5.09
C LEU A 309 8.83 1.11 4.07
N GLY A 310 9.20 2.36 4.39
CA GLY A 310 9.00 3.50 3.51
C GLY A 310 9.89 3.49 2.26
N VAL A 311 11.07 2.89 2.33
CA VAL A 311 12.13 2.98 1.29
C VAL A 311 11.99 1.90 0.20
N GLY A 312 11.61 0.68 0.56
CA GLY A 312 11.70 -0.48 -0.33
C GLY A 312 10.88 -0.34 -1.63
N GLN A 313 9.67 0.24 -1.54
CA GLN A 313 8.80 0.43 -2.71
C GLN A 313 9.37 1.42 -3.73
N PRO A 314 9.72 2.68 -3.37
CA PRO A 314 10.24 3.63 -4.34
C PRO A 314 11.59 3.23 -4.91
N VAL A 315 12.50 2.63 -4.13
CA VAL A 315 13.82 2.17 -4.63
C VAL A 315 13.67 1.06 -5.67
N THR A 316 12.82 0.05 -5.40
CA THR A 316 12.57 -1.02 -6.37
C THR A 316 11.86 -0.52 -7.63
N MET A 317 11.02 0.50 -7.52
CA MET A 317 10.34 1.16 -8.64
C MET A 317 11.33 1.91 -9.54
N SER A 318 12.20 2.73 -8.95
CA SER A 318 13.23 3.46 -9.69
C SER A 318 14.20 2.51 -10.39
N TRP A 319 14.69 1.48 -9.66
CA TRP A 319 15.57 0.48 -10.23
C TRP A 319 14.94 -0.23 -11.43
N LEU A 320 13.68 -0.64 -11.31
CA LEU A 320 12.97 -1.33 -12.38
C LEU A 320 12.78 -0.43 -13.61
N ALA A 321 12.44 0.85 -13.39
CA ALA A 321 12.28 1.82 -14.46
C ALA A 321 13.58 2.10 -15.24
N GLU A 322 14.72 2.03 -14.55
CA GLU A 322 16.05 2.20 -15.16
C GLU A 322 16.58 0.93 -15.83
N SER A 323 16.36 -0.24 -15.21
CA SER A 323 16.82 -1.54 -15.74
C SER A 323 15.98 -2.03 -16.94
N ALA A 324 14.75 -1.52 -17.11
CA ALA A 324 13.90 -1.91 -18.21
C ALA A 324 14.36 -1.25 -19.52
N PRO A 325 14.51 -2.02 -20.61
CA PRO A 325 14.84 -1.48 -21.92
C PRO A 325 13.88 -0.37 -22.36
N PRO A 326 14.33 0.60 -23.18
CA PRO A 326 13.44 1.60 -23.79
C PRO A 326 12.26 0.92 -24.49
N GLY A 327 11.04 1.41 -24.27
CA GLY A 327 9.80 0.81 -24.81
C GLY A 327 9.19 -0.31 -23.95
N LEU A 328 9.91 -0.87 -22.96
CA LEU A 328 9.39 -1.92 -22.08
C LEU A 328 9.12 -1.46 -20.63
N ARG A 329 9.39 -0.19 -20.32
CA ARG A 329 9.20 0.38 -18.97
C ARG A 329 7.76 0.26 -18.46
N GLY A 330 6.77 0.52 -19.32
CA GLY A 330 5.36 0.36 -18.96
C GLY A 330 5.01 -1.08 -18.61
N ARG A 331 5.46 -2.05 -19.41
CA ARG A 331 5.26 -3.49 -19.14
C ARG A 331 5.96 -3.95 -17.85
N ALA A 332 7.16 -3.46 -17.59
CA ALA A 332 7.89 -3.75 -16.36
C ALA A 332 7.16 -3.22 -15.12
N MET A 333 6.61 -2.01 -15.19
CA MET A 333 5.80 -1.42 -14.12
C MET A 333 4.49 -2.17 -13.90
N SER A 334 3.81 -2.59 -14.97
CA SER A 334 2.59 -3.42 -14.89
C SER A 334 2.88 -4.77 -14.25
N LEU A 335 3.98 -5.43 -14.63
CA LEU A 335 4.41 -6.70 -14.02
C LEU A 335 4.69 -6.55 -12.52
N ARG A 336 5.34 -5.45 -12.12
CA ARG A 336 5.56 -5.12 -10.70
C ARG A 336 4.24 -4.94 -9.97
N LEU A 337 3.30 -4.21 -10.56
CA LEU A 337 2.00 -3.95 -9.94
C LEU A 337 1.21 -5.25 -9.75
N THR A 338 1.18 -6.11 -10.77
CA THR A 338 0.56 -7.44 -10.70
C THR A 338 1.25 -8.31 -9.64
N GLY A 339 2.58 -8.33 -9.61
CA GLY A 339 3.35 -9.03 -8.59
C GLY A 339 3.03 -8.54 -7.17
N ASN A 340 2.95 -7.23 -6.97
CA ASN A 340 2.56 -6.64 -5.69
C ASN A 340 1.15 -7.09 -5.26
N ARG A 341 0.18 -7.13 -6.18
CA ARG A 341 -1.17 -7.62 -5.89
C ARG A 341 -1.17 -9.11 -5.55
N ALA A 342 -0.41 -9.91 -6.28
CA ALA A 342 -0.22 -11.33 -5.94
C ALA A 342 0.41 -11.49 -4.54
N GLY A 343 1.44 -10.70 -4.22
CA GLY A 343 2.05 -10.69 -2.90
C GLY A 343 1.08 -10.30 -1.79
N GLN A 344 0.22 -9.32 -2.02
CA GLN A 344 -0.82 -8.89 -1.07
C GLN A 344 -1.89 -9.97 -0.82
N VAL A 345 -2.11 -10.89 -1.76
CA VAL A 345 -2.99 -12.06 -1.58
C VAL A 345 -2.28 -13.18 -0.86
N VAL A 346 -1.13 -13.60 -1.40
CA VAL A 346 -0.45 -14.83 -0.97
C VAL A 346 0.23 -14.67 0.38
N ILE A 347 0.94 -13.56 0.60
CA ILE A 347 1.79 -13.42 1.80
C ILE A 347 0.95 -13.27 3.07
N PRO A 348 -0.04 -12.36 3.19
CA PRO A 348 -0.86 -12.27 4.40
C PRO A 348 -1.66 -13.54 4.67
N GLY A 349 -2.19 -14.18 3.60
CA GLY A 349 -2.91 -15.45 3.72
C GLY A 349 -2.01 -16.57 4.24
N ALA A 350 -0.84 -16.77 3.64
CA ALA A 350 0.11 -17.80 4.06
C ALA A 350 0.66 -17.55 5.46
N VAL A 351 1.06 -16.32 5.77
CA VAL A 351 1.59 -15.94 7.08
C VAL A 351 0.51 -16.10 8.17
N GLY A 352 -0.74 -15.69 7.87
CA GLY A 352 -1.87 -15.86 8.77
C GLY A 352 -2.15 -17.33 9.08
N LEU A 353 -2.17 -18.20 8.07
CA LEU A 353 -2.40 -19.64 8.23
C LEU A 353 -1.25 -20.33 8.98
N LEU A 354 0.01 -19.99 8.69
CA LEU A 354 1.18 -20.63 9.28
C LEU A 354 1.42 -20.20 10.74
N ALA A 355 1.16 -18.95 11.06
CA ALA A 355 1.51 -18.37 12.35
C ALA A 355 0.30 -17.88 13.17
N GLY A 356 -0.92 -17.96 12.62
CA GLY A 356 -2.13 -17.48 13.31
C GLY A 356 -2.44 -18.23 14.61
N GLY A 357 -2.00 -19.48 14.74
CA GLY A 357 -2.10 -20.24 15.99
C GLY A 357 -1.21 -19.69 17.12
N LEU A 358 -0.24 -18.83 16.82
CA LEU A 358 0.62 -18.12 17.77
C LEU A 358 0.11 -16.70 18.07
N GLY A 359 -1.13 -16.37 17.67
CA GLY A 359 -1.73 -15.04 17.80
C GLY A 359 -1.15 -14.00 16.87
N ALA A 360 -1.49 -12.74 17.10
CA ALA A 360 -1.02 -11.62 16.27
C ALA A 360 0.51 -11.46 16.33
N ALA A 361 1.11 -11.72 17.49
CA ALA A 361 2.55 -11.69 17.68
C ALA A 361 3.28 -12.71 16.77
N GLY A 362 2.76 -13.91 16.62
CA GLY A 362 3.32 -14.94 15.73
C GLY A 362 3.32 -14.51 14.26
N VAL A 363 2.22 -13.90 13.79
CA VAL A 363 2.09 -13.41 12.42
C VAL A 363 3.06 -12.26 12.15
N LEU A 364 3.18 -11.31 13.06
CA LEU A 364 4.14 -10.21 12.94
C LEU A 364 5.59 -10.71 12.98
N GLY A 365 5.88 -11.70 13.84
CA GLY A 365 7.18 -12.35 13.92
C GLY A 365 7.58 -13.07 12.63
N LEU A 366 6.68 -13.86 12.06
CA LEU A 366 6.93 -14.53 10.77
C LEU A 366 7.12 -13.50 9.64
N THR A 367 6.39 -12.40 9.68
CA THR A 367 6.58 -11.28 8.74
C THR A 367 7.99 -10.68 8.86
N ALA A 368 8.51 -10.53 10.08
CA ALA A 368 9.87 -10.07 10.31
C ALA A 368 10.91 -11.06 9.73
N VAL A 369 10.69 -12.37 9.88
CA VAL A 369 11.54 -13.42 9.27
C VAL A 369 11.49 -13.33 7.73
N CYS A 370 10.31 -13.15 7.14
CA CYS A 370 10.18 -12.96 5.68
C CYS A 370 10.96 -11.73 5.19
N LEU A 371 10.87 -10.61 5.91
CA LEU A 371 11.64 -9.40 5.59
C LEU A 371 13.14 -9.67 5.68
N ALA A 372 13.61 -10.34 6.73
CA ALA A 372 15.04 -10.70 6.88
C ALA A 372 15.51 -11.61 5.75
N ALA A 373 14.75 -12.65 5.40
CA ALA A 373 15.06 -13.56 4.29
C ALA A 373 15.17 -12.84 2.95
N VAL A 374 14.24 -11.91 2.68
CA VAL A 374 14.27 -11.07 1.47
C VAL A 374 15.48 -10.13 1.50
N GLY A 375 15.83 -9.56 2.66
CA GLY A 375 17.05 -8.76 2.83
C GLY A 375 18.31 -9.52 2.45
N VAL A 376 18.43 -10.79 2.87
CA VAL A 376 19.55 -11.67 2.47
C VAL A 376 19.54 -11.93 0.96
N SER A 377 18.38 -12.22 0.38
CA SER A 377 18.23 -12.42 -1.08
C SER A 377 18.61 -11.17 -1.87
N ALA A 378 18.23 -10.00 -1.37
CA ALA A 378 18.48 -8.70 -2.01
C ALA A 378 19.98 -8.31 -2.02
N ARG A 379 20.84 -8.95 -1.22
CA ARG A 379 22.31 -8.74 -1.28
C ARG A 379 22.91 -9.03 -2.65
N LYS A 380 22.25 -9.87 -3.44
CA LYS A 380 22.66 -10.24 -4.81
C LYS A 380 22.01 -9.36 -5.89
N LEU A 381 21.30 -8.30 -5.52
CA LEU A 381 20.75 -7.32 -6.47
C LEU A 381 21.84 -6.35 -6.90
N ALA A 382 22.07 -6.24 -8.19
CA ALA A 382 22.87 -5.17 -8.79
C ALA A 382 21.95 -3.94 -8.94
N VAL A 383 21.85 -3.15 -7.88
CA VAL A 383 20.96 -1.94 -7.84
C VAL A 383 21.77 -0.66 -8.10
N ASP A 384 23.08 -0.75 -8.07
CA ASP A 384 23.97 0.35 -8.40
C ASP A 384 24.05 0.47 -9.93
N SER A 385 23.89 1.68 -10.45
CA SER A 385 24.12 1.97 -11.86
C SER A 385 25.53 1.50 -12.25
N PRO A 386 25.76 0.98 -13.46
CA PRO A 386 27.12 0.84 -13.94
C PRO A 386 27.81 2.20 -13.78
N GLU A 387 28.92 2.24 -13.07
CA GLU A 387 29.79 3.39 -13.07
C GLU A 387 30.01 3.78 -14.54
N ALA A 388 29.70 5.04 -14.88
CA ALA A 388 30.10 5.57 -16.15
C ALA A 388 31.60 5.35 -16.23
N GLU A 389 32.09 4.48 -17.12
CA GLU A 389 33.47 4.38 -17.43
C GLU A 389 33.94 5.80 -17.77
N PRO A 390 35.00 6.32 -17.15
CA PRO A 390 35.55 7.59 -17.54
C PRO A 390 35.99 7.43 -18.99
N GLU A 391 35.34 8.16 -19.88
CA GLU A 391 35.83 8.35 -21.26
C GLU A 391 37.26 8.87 -21.14
N GLY A 392 38.22 8.02 -21.50
CA GLY A 392 39.63 8.33 -21.62
C GLY A 392 39.96 9.16 -22.86
#